data_c74e0ce7883675678227ee67138f0508
#
_entry.id   c74e0ce7883675678227ee67138f0508
#
_cell.length_a   1.000
_cell.length_b   1.000
_cell.length_c   1.000
_cell.angle_alpha   90.00
_cell.angle_beta   90.00
_cell.angle_gamma   90.00
#
_symmetry.space_group_name_H-M   'P 1'
#
loop_
_entity.id
_entity.type
_entity.pdbx_description
1 polymer ?
#
loop_
_entity_poly.entity_id
_entity_poly.type
_entity_poly.pdbx_seq_one_letter_code
_entity_poly.pdbx_strand_id
1 'polypeptide(L)'
;MSHFISNHKMLTFALLVSLASCNKPVEPSKPSVEKVVPKNFASPSEAGAALLAAAQSGDRAALLEIFGPGGEEILFTGDAARDKASLQDFVTAYMRMNRWGKIKAGGQTLYVGADNYAFPIPLDQNPSGRWYFDTAAGKDEIMARRVGKNELAAIAACQALADSEKQYFRQTHDGGTVRQYAQKFVSDPGKQNGLYWLARDGRPSPLEELGEFGKSVAFNTDDQPPLFNGYNYRILIRPSEFVNGKMTGGFTILAYPAEYRNSGIMAFIVGKDGVVYQKDLGEKTGEVAKAMSEFNLADGWSPAVPHTGNALRAQR
;
A
#
# COMPACT_ATOMS: atom_id res chain seq x y z
N MET A 1 -16.06 59.39 -63.26
CA MET A 1 -17.27 59.35 -64.12
C MET A 1 -18.34 58.70 -63.29
N SER A 2 -19.15 59.53 -62.85
CA SER A 2 -20.62 59.67 -63.09
C SER A 2 -21.41 58.74 -62.17
N HIS A 3 -22.02 59.30 -61.12
CA HIS A 3 -23.40 59.80 -60.98
C HIS A 3 -24.42 58.67 -60.93
N PHE A 4 -25.49 58.60 -60.10
CA PHE A 4 -26.34 59.61 -59.49
C PHE A 4 -27.38 58.91 -58.53
N ILE A 5 -27.68 59.57 -57.45
CA ILE A 5 -29.02 59.97 -56.91
C ILE A 5 -29.96 58.85 -56.46
N SER A 6 -30.18 58.77 -55.12
CA SER A 6 -31.34 59.34 -54.37
C SER A 6 -32.72 58.75 -54.68
N ASN A 7 -33.37 58.21 -53.73
CA ASN A 7 -34.69 58.72 -53.31
C ASN A 7 -35.20 58.10 -51.96
N HIS A 8 -35.65 59.02 -51.13
CA HIS A 8 -36.38 58.81 -49.91
C HIS A 8 -37.74 58.18 -50.17
N LYS A 9 -38.17 57.28 -49.32
CA LYS A 9 -39.56 57.17 -48.88
C LYS A 9 -39.66 56.75 -47.43
N MET A 10 -40.05 57.67 -46.58
CA MET A 10 -40.54 57.43 -45.24
C MET A 10 -41.83 56.58 -45.34
N LEU A 11 -41.84 55.52 -44.53
CA LEU A 11 -43.11 54.88 -44.16
C LEU A 11 -43.05 54.50 -42.68
N THR A 12 -43.80 55.27 -41.90
CA THR A 12 -44.12 54.98 -40.50
C THR A 12 -44.88 53.68 -40.41
N PHE A 13 -44.37 52.76 -39.56
CA PHE A 13 -45.21 51.62 -39.16
C PHE A 13 -45.06 51.38 -37.64
N ALA A 14 -46.24 51.16 -37.09
CA ALA A 14 -46.60 51.15 -35.70
C ALA A 14 -45.81 50.11 -34.84
N LEU A 15 -45.54 50.56 -33.63
CA LEU A 15 -44.95 49.81 -32.54
C LEU A 15 -45.94 48.77 -31.99
N LEU A 16 -45.80 47.50 -32.33
CA LEU A 16 -46.47 46.40 -31.65
C LEU A 16 -45.48 45.77 -30.64
N VAL A 17 -45.64 46.10 -29.38
CA VAL A 17 -44.94 45.49 -28.26
C VAL A 17 -45.54 44.12 -28.04
N SER A 18 -44.86 43.06 -28.56
CA SER A 18 -45.14 41.69 -28.19
C SER A 18 -44.26 41.32 -26.96
N LEU A 19 -44.90 41.19 -25.81
CA LEU A 19 -44.28 40.63 -24.61
C LEU A 19 -43.98 39.14 -24.85
N ALA A 20 -42.78 38.85 -25.32
CA ALA A 20 -42.27 37.50 -25.34
C ALA A 20 -41.83 37.12 -23.92
N SER A 21 -42.64 36.35 -23.24
CA SER A 21 -42.30 35.69 -21.96
C SER A 21 -41.20 34.70 -22.24
N CYS A 22 -39.94 35.03 -21.89
CA CYS A 22 -38.82 34.08 -21.89
C CYS A 22 -39.01 33.07 -20.78
N ASN A 23 -39.71 31.97 -21.06
CA ASN A 23 -39.55 30.75 -20.29
C ASN A 23 -38.13 30.19 -20.54
N LYS A 24 -37.19 30.46 -19.61
CA LYS A 24 -35.92 29.72 -19.57
C LYS A 24 -36.25 28.24 -19.28
N PRO A 25 -35.68 27.28 -20.05
CA PRO A 25 -35.77 25.87 -19.66
C PRO A 25 -35.13 25.72 -18.28
N VAL A 26 -35.88 25.15 -17.35
CA VAL A 26 -35.33 24.72 -16.05
C VAL A 26 -34.43 23.56 -16.37
N GLU A 27 -33.11 23.79 -16.31
CA GLU A 27 -32.14 22.70 -16.31
C GLU A 27 -32.47 21.76 -15.14
N PRO A 28 -32.55 20.42 -15.37
CA PRO A 28 -32.75 19.51 -14.28
C PRO A 28 -31.57 19.68 -13.33
N SER A 29 -31.84 20.14 -12.12
CA SER A 29 -30.85 20.20 -11.04
C SER A 29 -30.25 18.82 -10.90
N LYS A 30 -28.89 18.70 -11.12
CA LYS A 30 -28.16 17.50 -10.74
C LYS A 30 -28.56 17.13 -9.31
N PRO A 31 -28.91 15.87 -9.03
CA PRO A 31 -29.19 15.46 -7.67
C PRO A 31 -28.01 15.88 -6.81
N SER A 32 -28.26 16.74 -5.83
CA SER A 32 -27.28 17.05 -4.81
C SER A 32 -26.97 15.73 -4.13
N VAL A 33 -25.75 15.22 -4.31
CA VAL A 33 -25.25 14.09 -3.54
C VAL A 33 -25.29 14.60 -2.10
N GLU A 34 -26.31 14.19 -1.36
CA GLU A 34 -26.44 14.45 0.06
C GLU A 34 -25.14 13.98 0.71
N LYS A 35 -24.37 14.91 1.28
CA LYS A 35 -23.15 14.57 1.97
C LYS A 35 -23.56 13.71 3.16
N VAL A 36 -23.44 12.40 3.02
CA VAL A 36 -23.68 11.48 4.13
C VAL A 36 -22.66 11.83 5.21
N VAL A 37 -23.14 12.44 6.28
CA VAL A 37 -22.30 12.83 7.42
C VAL A 37 -22.22 11.62 8.36
N PRO A 38 -21.06 11.29 8.91
CA PRO A 38 -20.94 10.21 9.91
C PRO A 38 -21.90 10.42 11.09
N LYS A 39 -22.40 9.33 11.66
CA LYS A 39 -23.25 9.35 12.85
C LYS A 39 -22.57 10.05 14.02
N ASN A 40 -23.32 10.87 14.74
CA ASN A 40 -22.83 11.61 15.90
C ASN A 40 -23.34 11.00 17.21
N PHE A 41 -22.48 10.93 18.23
CA PHE A 41 -22.71 10.31 19.51
C PHE A 41 -22.53 11.31 20.66
N ALA A 42 -23.19 11.09 21.79
CA ALA A 42 -23.04 11.92 22.97
C ALA A 42 -21.73 11.62 23.73
N SER A 43 -21.22 10.41 23.60
CA SER A 43 -20.00 9.96 24.30
C SER A 43 -19.24 8.89 23.50
N PRO A 44 -17.95 8.68 23.80
CA PRO A 44 -17.19 7.57 23.27
C PRO A 44 -17.79 6.21 23.61
N SER A 45 -18.39 6.07 24.80
CA SER A 45 -19.05 4.83 25.21
C SER A 45 -20.26 4.52 24.32
N GLU A 46 -21.07 5.50 24.01
CA GLU A 46 -22.21 5.37 23.07
C GLU A 46 -21.73 4.97 21.66
N ALA A 47 -20.68 5.62 21.17
CA ALA A 47 -20.09 5.30 19.88
C ALA A 47 -19.57 3.85 19.83
N GLY A 48 -18.87 3.41 20.88
CA GLY A 48 -18.37 2.05 20.97
C GLY A 48 -19.48 1.00 21.06
N ALA A 49 -20.56 1.29 21.80
CA ALA A 49 -21.71 0.39 21.91
C ALA A 49 -22.45 0.27 20.55
N ALA A 50 -22.62 1.39 19.83
CA ALA A 50 -23.23 1.39 18.51
C ALA A 50 -22.40 0.58 17.50
N LEU A 51 -21.06 0.76 17.51
CA LEU A 51 -20.14 0.00 16.67
C LEU A 51 -20.20 -1.50 16.99
N LEU A 52 -20.19 -1.86 18.27
CA LEU A 52 -20.31 -3.27 18.68
C LEU A 52 -21.63 -3.88 18.18
N ALA A 53 -22.75 -3.21 18.37
CA ALA A 53 -24.07 -3.70 17.95
C ALA A 53 -24.14 -3.91 16.42
N ALA A 54 -23.64 -2.96 15.64
CA ALA A 54 -23.59 -3.06 14.19
C ALA A 54 -22.66 -4.20 13.72
N ALA A 55 -21.51 -4.39 14.38
CA ALA A 55 -20.58 -5.47 14.08
C ALA A 55 -21.15 -6.86 14.45
N GLN A 56 -21.86 -6.97 15.59
CA GLN A 56 -22.52 -8.22 16.03
C GLN A 56 -23.63 -8.66 15.07
N SER A 57 -24.43 -7.71 14.59
CA SER A 57 -25.52 -8.02 13.64
C SER A 57 -25.00 -8.20 12.21
N GLY A 58 -23.78 -7.74 11.89
CA GLY A 58 -23.27 -7.68 10.53
C GLY A 58 -24.05 -6.69 9.65
N ASP A 59 -24.70 -5.72 10.25
CA ASP A 59 -25.51 -4.72 9.55
C ASP A 59 -24.61 -3.71 8.82
N ARG A 60 -24.45 -3.95 7.53
CA ARG A 60 -23.66 -3.10 6.63
C ARG A 60 -24.16 -1.65 6.60
N ALA A 61 -25.49 -1.45 6.60
CA ALA A 61 -26.06 -0.11 6.56
C ALA A 61 -25.75 0.67 7.84
N ALA A 62 -25.90 0.02 9.01
CA ALA A 62 -25.55 0.62 10.29
C ALA A 62 -24.05 0.95 10.39
N LEU A 63 -23.17 0.08 9.89
CA LEU A 63 -21.73 0.36 9.82
C LEU A 63 -21.44 1.57 8.93
N LEU A 64 -22.06 1.67 7.76
CA LEU A 64 -21.87 2.81 6.86
C LEU A 64 -22.46 4.11 7.43
N GLU A 65 -23.55 4.04 8.20
CA GLU A 65 -24.08 5.20 8.94
C GLU A 65 -23.07 5.69 9.98
N ILE A 66 -22.44 4.77 10.71
CA ILE A 66 -21.44 5.09 11.75
C ILE A 66 -20.21 5.78 11.14
N PHE A 67 -19.64 5.23 10.06
CA PHE A 67 -18.39 5.70 9.47
C PHE A 67 -18.56 6.69 8.32
N GLY A 68 -19.77 6.83 7.81
CA GLY A 68 -20.06 7.66 6.64
C GLY A 68 -19.53 7.06 5.34
N PRO A 69 -19.53 7.81 4.23
CA PRO A 69 -19.25 7.31 2.89
C PRO A 69 -17.84 6.73 2.72
N GLY A 70 -16.89 7.23 3.49
CA GLY A 70 -15.52 6.68 3.50
C GLY A 70 -15.38 5.30 4.14
N GLY A 71 -16.39 4.84 4.87
CA GLY A 71 -16.40 3.54 5.55
C GLY A 71 -16.41 2.34 4.60
N GLU A 72 -17.01 2.49 3.42
CA GLU A 72 -17.11 1.43 2.42
C GLU A 72 -15.76 0.79 2.08
N GLU A 73 -14.80 1.62 1.72
CA GLU A 73 -13.47 1.18 1.29
C GLU A 73 -12.62 0.59 2.44
N ILE A 74 -12.93 0.98 3.69
CA ILE A 74 -12.18 0.54 4.87
C ILE A 74 -12.70 -0.78 5.41
N LEU A 75 -14.03 -0.94 5.42
CA LEU A 75 -14.71 -2.04 6.11
C LEU A 75 -14.92 -3.25 5.23
N PHE A 76 -15.01 -3.05 3.92
CA PHE A 76 -15.40 -4.10 3.00
C PHE A 76 -14.35 -4.32 1.91
N THR A 77 -13.82 -5.54 1.88
CA THR A 77 -12.79 -5.97 0.92
C THR A 77 -13.39 -6.48 -0.40
N GLY A 78 -14.74 -6.65 -0.46
CA GLY A 78 -15.45 -7.33 -1.55
C GLY A 78 -15.53 -8.85 -1.37
N ASP A 79 -14.84 -9.42 -0.39
CA ASP A 79 -14.96 -10.82 0.03
C ASP A 79 -15.84 -10.90 1.28
N ALA A 80 -17.08 -11.29 1.10
CA ALA A 80 -18.09 -11.35 2.17
C ALA A 80 -17.70 -12.30 3.33
N ALA A 81 -16.98 -13.39 3.04
CA ALA A 81 -16.55 -14.34 4.06
C ALA A 81 -15.45 -13.73 4.93
N ARG A 82 -14.48 -13.06 4.30
CA ARG A 82 -13.39 -12.35 4.97
C ARG A 82 -13.91 -11.16 5.79
N ASP A 83 -14.82 -10.39 5.22
CA ASP A 83 -15.42 -9.23 5.90
C ASP A 83 -16.18 -9.68 7.14
N LYS A 84 -16.99 -10.76 7.03
CA LYS A 84 -17.68 -11.38 8.19
C LYS A 84 -16.71 -11.87 9.25
N ALA A 85 -15.64 -12.53 8.87
CA ALA A 85 -14.62 -12.99 9.82
C ALA A 85 -13.98 -11.83 10.56
N SER A 86 -13.63 -10.74 9.86
CA SER A 86 -13.06 -9.54 10.46
C SER A 86 -13.99 -8.87 11.48
N LEU A 87 -15.29 -8.83 11.21
CA LEU A 87 -16.29 -8.33 12.16
C LEU A 87 -16.38 -9.22 13.40
N GLN A 88 -16.36 -10.55 13.24
CA GLN A 88 -16.37 -11.51 14.34
C GLN A 88 -15.13 -11.38 15.22
N ASP A 89 -13.97 -11.23 14.63
CA ASP A 89 -12.70 -10.99 15.34
C ASP A 89 -12.75 -9.70 16.14
N PHE A 90 -13.27 -8.62 15.56
CA PHE A 90 -13.49 -7.35 16.26
C PHE A 90 -14.43 -7.53 17.46
N VAL A 91 -15.59 -8.17 17.28
CA VAL A 91 -16.56 -8.43 18.34
C VAL A 91 -15.91 -9.23 19.48
N THR A 92 -15.18 -10.29 19.15
CA THR A 92 -14.48 -11.12 20.11
C THR A 92 -13.45 -10.32 20.91
N ALA A 93 -12.66 -9.51 20.23
CA ALA A 93 -11.66 -8.65 20.85
C ALA A 93 -12.32 -7.58 21.75
N TYR A 94 -13.37 -6.92 21.26
CA TYR A 94 -14.11 -5.90 22.01
C TYR A 94 -14.72 -6.45 23.29
N MET A 95 -15.39 -7.60 23.21
CA MET A 95 -16.00 -8.27 24.37
C MET A 95 -14.97 -8.74 25.40
N ARG A 96 -13.78 -9.11 24.96
CA ARG A 96 -12.69 -9.52 25.86
C ARG A 96 -12.15 -8.33 26.65
N MET A 97 -11.95 -7.20 26.02
CA MET A 97 -11.51 -5.95 26.63
C MET A 97 -11.75 -4.80 25.67
N ASN A 98 -12.31 -3.71 26.20
CA ASN A 98 -12.39 -2.45 25.46
C ASN A 98 -12.10 -1.28 26.42
N ARG A 99 -11.43 -0.27 25.92
CA ARG A 99 -11.19 0.98 26.64
C ARG A 99 -10.90 2.11 25.69
N TRP A 100 -11.21 3.31 26.09
CA TRP A 100 -10.87 4.52 25.36
C TRP A 100 -9.62 5.18 25.93
N GLY A 101 -8.76 5.68 25.06
CA GLY A 101 -7.57 6.42 25.41
C GLY A 101 -7.47 7.72 24.63
N LYS A 102 -7.07 8.80 25.30
CA LYS A 102 -6.85 10.09 24.65
C LYS A 102 -5.65 10.05 23.69
N ILE A 103 -5.78 10.70 22.55
CA ILE A 103 -4.68 10.93 21.62
C ILE A 103 -4.20 12.39 21.69
N LYS A 104 -2.94 12.63 21.31
CA LYS A 104 -2.32 13.96 21.42
C LYS A 104 -3.05 15.04 20.62
N ALA A 105 -3.73 14.66 19.54
CA ALA A 105 -4.48 15.58 18.67
C ALA A 105 -5.84 16.02 19.24
N GLY A 106 -6.25 15.51 20.42
CA GLY A 106 -7.50 15.90 21.08
C GLY A 106 -8.65 14.90 20.96
N GLY A 107 -8.54 13.87 20.13
CA GLY A 107 -9.54 12.80 19.98
C GLY A 107 -9.33 11.63 20.95
N GLN A 108 -10.00 10.52 20.69
CA GLN A 108 -9.87 9.27 21.43
C GLN A 108 -9.71 8.06 20.51
N THR A 109 -8.91 7.10 20.93
CA THR A 109 -8.75 5.80 20.25
C THR A 109 -9.39 4.71 21.11
N LEU A 110 -10.15 3.82 20.47
CA LEU A 110 -10.64 2.60 21.06
C LEU A 110 -9.51 1.55 21.07
N TYR A 111 -9.23 0.97 22.23
CA TYR A 111 -8.34 -0.18 22.38
C TYR A 111 -9.18 -1.41 22.64
N VAL A 112 -8.93 -2.50 21.92
CA VAL A 112 -9.65 -3.77 22.03
C VAL A 112 -8.70 -4.95 22.21
N GLY A 113 -9.20 -6.00 22.83
CA GLY A 113 -8.48 -7.26 23.01
C GLY A 113 -7.37 -7.21 24.08
N ALA A 114 -6.88 -8.39 24.47
CA ALA A 114 -5.83 -8.50 25.48
C ALA A 114 -4.52 -7.80 25.07
N ASP A 115 -4.25 -7.71 23.78
CA ASP A 115 -3.05 -7.09 23.22
C ASP A 115 -3.16 -5.57 23.12
N ASN A 116 -4.27 -4.98 23.61
CA ASN A 116 -4.54 -3.55 23.49
C ASN A 116 -4.43 -3.05 22.04
N TYR A 117 -5.01 -3.79 21.09
CA TYR A 117 -5.02 -3.35 19.70
C TYR A 117 -5.74 -2.01 19.55
N ALA A 118 -5.02 -1.01 19.07
CA ALA A 118 -5.59 0.30 18.81
C ALA A 118 -6.45 0.25 17.54
N PHE A 119 -7.76 0.44 17.68
CA PHE A 119 -8.67 0.54 16.55
C PHE A 119 -8.25 1.72 15.65
N PRO A 120 -8.12 1.54 14.32
CA PRO A 120 -7.45 2.52 13.49
C PRO A 120 -8.26 3.79 13.23
N ILE A 121 -9.60 3.75 13.41
CA ILE A 121 -10.45 4.91 13.16
C ILE A 121 -10.69 5.63 14.50
N PRO A 122 -10.09 6.81 14.73
CA PRO A 122 -10.26 7.53 15.98
C PRO A 122 -11.64 8.17 16.09
N LEU A 123 -12.04 8.50 17.31
CA LEU A 123 -13.12 9.42 17.57
C LEU A 123 -12.61 10.84 17.69
N ASP A 124 -13.29 11.78 17.06
CA ASP A 124 -13.08 13.21 17.22
C ASP A 124 -14.38 13.91 17.59
N GLN A 125 -14.31 15.17 17.99
CA GLN A 125 -15.47 15.97 18.32
C GLN A 125 -15.75 17.00 17.23
N ASN A 126 -17.01 17.10 16.84
CA ASN A 126 -17.46 18.19 15.99
C ASN A 126 -17.57 19.51 16.80
N PRO A 127 -17.79 20.67 16.14
CA PRO A 127 -17.93 21.98 16.83
C PRO A 127 -19.06 22.03 17.88
N SER A 128 -20.04 21.11 17.79
CA SER A 128 -21.12 21.00 18.79
C SER A 128 -20.76 20.08 19.96
N GLY A 129 -19.52 19.62 20.05
CA GLY A 129 -19.05 18.72 21.10
C GLY A 129 -19.54 17.27 20.99
N ARG A 130 -20.16 16.90 19.87
CA ARG A 130 -20.59 15.52 19.60
C ARG A 130 -19.46 14.71 19.01
N TRP A 131 -19.38 13.44 19.41
CA TRP A 131 -18.35 12.51 18.94
C TRP A 131 -18.73 11.85 17.61
N TYR A 132 -17.77 11.64 16.74
CA TYR A 132 -17.93 10.90 15.48
C TYR A 132 -16.64 10.13 15.17
N PHE A 133 -16.73 9.06 14.41
CA PHE A 133 -15.55 8.36 13.90
C PHE A 133 -14.95 9.16 12.73
N ASP A 134 -13.71 9.60 12.90
CA ASP A 134 -12.96 10.29 11.83
C ASP A 134 -12.40 9.24 10.85
N THR A 135 -13.23 8.92 9.87
CA THR A 135 -12.92 7.93 8.84
C THR A 135 -11.77 8.37 7.94
N ALA A 136 -11.58 9.68 7.73
CA ALA A 136 -10.46 10.20 6.95
C ALA A 136 -9.13 9.93 7.66
N ALA A 137 -9.02 10.32 8.94
CA ALA A 137 -7.86 9.98 9.76
C ALA A 137 -7.66 8.47 9.89
N GLY A 138 -8.77 7.69 9.95
CA GLY A 138 -8.72 6.23 9.94
C GLY A 138 -8.10 5.64 8.68
N LYS A 139 -8.41 6.19 7.50
CA LYS A 139 -7.79 5.78 6.23
C LYS A 139 -6.28 6.00 6.25
N ASP A 140 -5.86 7.17 6.69
CA ASP A 140 -4.43 7.52 6.78
C ASP A 140 -3.69 6.58 7.73
N GLU A 141 -4.27 6.25 8.88
CA GLU A 141 -3.70 5.32 9.86
C GLU A 141 -3.61 3.88 9.32
N ILE A 142 -4.67 3.39 8.65
CA ILE A 142 -4.66 2.07 8.01
C ILE A 142 -3.59 2.00 6.93
N MET A 143 -3.46 3.06 6.12
CA MET A 143 -2.42 3.17 5.10
C MET A 143 -1.03 3.17 5.72
N ALA A 144 -0.80 3.98 6.76
CA ALA A 144 0.49 4.05 7.45
C ALA A 144 0.89 2.69 8.06
N ARG A 145 -0.06 1.98 8.68
CA ARG A 145 0.19 0.62 9.20
C ARG A 145 0.52 -0.38 8.10
N ARG A 146 -0.19 -0.33 6.96
CA ARG A 146 0.08 -1.19 5.81
C ARG A 146 1.48 -0.94 5.25
N VAL A 147 1.82 0.33 5.00
CA VAL A 147 3.16 0.73 4.54
C VAL A 147 4.22 0.23 5.51
N GLY A 148 4.10 0.53 6.81
CA GLY A 148 5.08 0.11 7.80
C GLY A 148 5.24 -1.41 7.89
N LYS A 149 4.14 -2.18 7.83
CA LYS A 149 4.19 -3.65 7.81
C LYS A 149 4.91 -4.17 6.56
N ASN A 150 4.61 -3.61 5.40
CA ASN A 150 5.24 -4.01 4.14
C ASN A 150 6.74 -3.68 4.13
N GLU A 151 7.13 -2.52 4.64
CA GLU A 151 8.55 -2.12 4.75
C GLU A 151 9.33 -3.04 5.67
N LEU A 152 8.79 -3.39 6.84
CA LEU A 152 9.42 -4.35 7.74
C LEU A 152 9.56 -5.74 7.09
N ALA A 153 8.54 -6.18 6.36
CA ALA A 153 8.59 -7.43 5.62
C ALA A 153 9.63 -7.39 4.48
N ALA A 154 9.76 -6.25 3.79
CA ALA A 154 10.76 -6.06 2.74
C ALA A 154 12.20 -6.07 3.30
N ILE A 155 12.43 -5.46 4.46
CA ILE A 155 13.72 -5.53 5.15
C ILE A 155 14.07 -6.98 5.49
N ALA A 156 13.11 -7.72 6.08
CA ALA A 156 13.33 -9.13 6.42
C ALA A 156 13.57 -9.99 5.16
N ALA A 157 12.85 -9.73 4.07
CA ALA A 157 13.06 -10.42 2.79
C ALA A 157 14.44 -10.10 2.20
N CYS A 158 14.91 -8.85 2.25
CA CYS A 158 16.27 -8.48 1.84
C CYS A 158 17.33 -9.25 2.62
N GLN A 159 17.19 -9.37 3.95
CA GLN A 159 18.10 -10.15 4.78
C GLN A 159 18.09 -11.64 4.40
N ALA A 160 16.91 -12.23 4.23
CA ALA A 160 16.77 -13.63 3.83
C ALA A 160 17.36 -13.89 2.43
N LEU A 161 17.18 -12.97 1.49
CA LEU A 161 17.79 -13.05 0.16
C LEU A 161 19.31 -12.95 0.21
N ALA A 162 19.85 -12.07 1.06
CA ALA A 162 21.29 -11.97 1.25
C ALA A 162 21.91 -13.26 1.82
N ASP A 163 21.19 -13.91 2.73
CA ASP A 163 21.62 -15.20 3.28
C ASP A 163 21.49 -16.33 2.24
N SER A 164 20.45 -16.31 1.41
CA SER A 164 20.30 -17.24 0.27
C SER A 164 21.42 -17.09 -0.75
N GLU A 165 21.86 -15.87 -1.06
CA GLU A 165 23.03 -15.63 -1.91
C GLU A 165 24.33 -16.16 -1.30
N LYS A 166 24.53 -15.97 0.01
CA LYS A 166 25.69 -16.54 0.73
C LYS A 166 25.65 -18.08 0.74
N GLN A 167 24.47 -18.67 0.91
CA GLN A 167 24.26 -20.12 0.84
C GLN A 167 24.59 -20.65 -0.55
N TYR A 168 24.07 -20.02 -1.60
CA TYR A 168 24.36 -20.34 -2.99
C TYR A 168 25.85 -20.28 -3.29
N PHE A 169 26.56 -19.26 -2.83
CA PHE A 169 28.00 -19.07 -3.04
C PHE A 169 28.88 -20.16 -2.39
N ARG A 170 28.36 -20.90 -1.41
CA ARG A 170 29.17 -21.94 -0.72
C ARG A 170 29.55 -23.12 -1.61
N GLN A 171 28.83 -23.32 -2.72
CA GLN A 171 28.99 -24.45 -3.64
C GLN A 171 29.20 -23.97 -5.07
N THR A 172 29.70 -24.87 -5.92
CA THR A 172 29.69 -24.69 -7.37
C THR A 172 28.43 -25.30 -7.94
N HIS A 173 27.89 -24.72 -9.01
CA HIS A 173 26.66 -25.14 -9.63
C HIS A 173 26.86 -25.49 -11.10
N ASP A 174 26.02 -26.37 -11.65
CA ASP A 174 25.97 -26.76 -13.06
C ASP A 174 27.35 -27.30 -13.58
N GLY A 175 28.07 -28.05 -12.76
CA GLY A 175 29.40 -28.59 -13.11
C GLY A 175 30.52 -27.56 -13.21
N GLY A 176 30.23 -26.32 -12.79
CA GLY A 176 31.25 -25.26 -12.74
C GLY A 176 32.34 -25.53 -11.68
N THR A 177 33.53 -24.93 -11.88
CA THR A 177 34.65 -25.03 -10.95
C THR A 177 34.85 -23.80 -10.07
N VAL A 178 34.12 -22.72 -10.36
CA VAL A 178 34.22 -21.44 -9.64
C VAL A 178 32.92 -21.17 -8.89
N ARG A 179 33.04 -20.84 -7.59
CA ARG A 179 31.91 -20.34 -6.78
C ARG A 179 31.56 -18.93 -7.23
N GLN A 180 30.27 -18.67 -7.39
CA GLN A 180 29.76 -17.36 -7.76
C GLN A 180 28.41 -17.13 -7.10
N TYR A 181 27.98 -15.88 -7.01
CA TYR A 181 26.64 -15.50 -6.58
C TYR A 181 25.62 -15.74 -7.71
N ALA A 182 24.36 -15.92 -7.35
CA ALA A 182 23.30 -16.09 -8.32
C ALA A 182 23.01 -14.77 -9.07
N GLN A 183 22.74 -14.85 -10.36
CA GLN A 183 22.45 -13.68 -11.19
C GLN A 183 20.95 -13.49 -11.42
N LYS A 184 20.13 -14.41 -10.91
CA LYS A 184 18.67 -14.40 -11.01
C LYS A 184 18.03 -15.14 -9.85
N PHE A 185 16.77 -14.86 -9.61
CA PHE A 185 16.03 -15.55 -8.57
C PHE A 185 15.65 -16.97 -8.98
N VAL A 186 15.12 -17.16 -10.18
CA VAL A 186 14.69 -18.48 -10.68
C VAL A 186 15.71 -19.02 -11.66
N SER A 187 16.10 -20.27 -11.47
CA SER A 187 17.02 -20.98 -12.38
C SER A 187 16.33 -21.32 -13.70
N ASP A 188 17.11 -21.38 -14.78
CA ASP A 188 16.64 -21.94 -16.05
C ASP A 188 16.22 -23.41 -15.86
N PRO A 189 15.28 -23.92 -16.67
CA PRO A 189 14.87 -25.29 -16.58
C PRO A 189 16.04 -26.27 -16.66
N GLY A 190 16.18 -27.09 -15.61
CA GLY A 190 17.25 -28.12 -15.53
C GLY A 190 18.60 -27.60 -15.07
N LYS A 191 18.74 -26.32 -14.72
CA LYS A 191 19.95 -25.69 -14.18
C LYS A 191 19.80 -25.30 -12.71
N GLN A 192 20.93 -24.92 -12.09
CA GLN A 192 21.02 -24.33 -10.76
C GLN A 192 21.74 -22.96 -10.84
N ASN A 193 21.33 -22.11 -11.81
CA ASN A 193 21.97 -20.82 -12.08
C ASN A 193 21.18 -19.63 -11.52
N GLY A 194 20.26 -19.87 -10.61
CA GLY A 194 19.49 -18.90 -9.82
C GLY A 194 19.31 -19.41 -8.39
N LEU A 195 18.64 -18.64 -7.54
CA LEU A 195 18.42 -18.99 -6.13
C LEU A 195 17.31 -20.03 -5.91
N TYR A 196 16.43 -20.23 -6.90
CA TYR A 196 15.35 -21.20 -6.86
C TYR A 196 15.50 -22.22 -8.01
N TRP A 197 15.40 -23.50 -7.71
CA TRP A 197 15.23 -24.62 -8.64
C TRP A 197 14.39 -25.72 -8.01
N LEU A 198 13.75 -26.53 -8.80
CA LEU A 198 13.07 -27.72 -8.32
C LEU A 198 14.09 -28.78 -7.92
N ALA A 199 14.09 -29.19 -6.66
CA ALA A 199 14.96 -30.23 -6.15
C ALA A 199 14.68 -31.56 -6.87
N ARG A 200 15.72 -32.12 -7.56
CA ARG A 200 15.66 -33.43 -8.21
C ARG A 200 16.38 -34.50 -7.41
N ASP A 201 17.29 -34.10 -6.56
CA ASP A 201 18.20 -34.96 -5.77
C ASP A 201 17.99 -34.81 -4.25
N GLY A 202 16.86 -34.23 -3.84
CA GLY A 202 16.53 -34.03 -2.44
C GLY A 202 17.26 -32.85 -1.78
N ARG A 203 18.05 -32.07 -2.53
CA ARG A 203 18.69 -30.85 -2.03
C ARG A 203 17.84 -29.64 -2.38
N PRO A 204 17.21 -28.98 -1.39
CA PRO A 204 16.38 -27.82 -1.63
C PRO A 204 17.22 -26.65 -2.17
N SER A 205 16.60 -25.79 -2.96
CA SER A 205 17.20 -24.53 -3.37
C SER A 205 17.18 -23.52 -2.21
N PRO A 206 18.09 -22.54 -2.19
CA PRO A 206 18.14 -21.55 -1.11
C PRO A 206 16.81 -20.80 -0.88
N LEU A 207 16.03 -20.51 -1.93
CA LEU A 207 14.74 -19.85 -1.80
C LEU A 207 13.59 -20.79 -1.42
N GLU A 208 13.71 -22.10 -1.65
CA GLU A 208 12.68 -23.06 -1.26
C GLU A 208 12.50 -23.09 0.27
N GLU A 209 13.55 -22.83 1.02
CA GLU A 209 13.52 -22.77 2.49
C GLU A 209 12.80 -21.51 3.03
N LEU A 210 12.54 -20.50 2.19
CA LEU A 210 11.90 -19.23 2.58
C LEU A 210 10.35 -19.25 2.51
N GLY A 211 9.73 -20.42 2.41
CA GLY A 211 8.28 -20.60 2.52
C GLY A 211 7.50 -19.77 1.50
N GLU A 212 6.57 -18.94 1.94
CA GLU A 212 5.70 -18.14 1.07
C GLU A 212 6.45 -17.14 0.20
N PHE A 213 7.52 -16.55 0.71
CA PHE A 213 8.36 -15.67 -0.10
C PHE A 213 9.05 -16.44 -1.24
N GLY A 214 9.64 -17.60 -0.95
CA GLY A 214 10.25 -18.46 -1.96
C GLY A 214 9.25 -18.88 -3.04
N LYS A 215 8.01 -19.22 -2.65
CA LYS A 215 6.92 -19.52 -3.58
C LYS A 215 6.56 -18.31 -4.45
N SER A 216 6.44 -17.12 -3.86
CA SER A 216 6.11 -15.91 -4.63
C SER A 216 7.14 -15.58 -5.70
N VAL A 217 8.41 -15.86 -5.41
CA VAL A 217 9.50 -15.73 -6.39
C VAL A 217 9.44 -16.83 -7.44
N ALA A 218 9.22 -18.09 -7.04
CA ALA A 218 9.21 -19.25 -7.92
C ALA A 218 8.12 -19.24 -8.99
N PHE A 219 6.96 -18.67 -8.69
CA PHE A 219 5.81 -18.62 -9.61
C PHE A 219 5.77 -17.34 -10.47
N ASN A 220 6.78 -16.49 -10.36
CA ASN A 220 6.82 -15.28 -11.17
C ASN A 220 7.43 -15.58 -12.54
N THR A 221 6.81 -15.01 -13.59
CA THR A 221 7.31 -15.12 -14.97
C THR A 221 8.48 -14.18 -15.20
N ASP A 222 9.40 -14.54 -16.10
CA ASP A 222 10.68 -13.84 -16.37
C ASP A 222 10.55 -12.33 -16.68
N ASP A 223 9.35 -11.87 -17.06
CA ASP A 223 9.12 -10.47 -17.48
C ASP A 223 8.72 -9.52 -16.34
N GLN A 224 8.41 -10.02 -15.15
CA GLN A 224 8.01 -9.19 -14.03
C GLN A 224 8.90 -9.47 -12.80
N PRO A 225 9.29 -8.42 -12.05
CA PRO A 225 10.00 -8.64 -10.80
C PRO A 225 9.10 -9.38 -9.79
N PRO A 226 9.65 -10.30 -8.96
CA PRO A 226 8.90 -10.94 -7.90
C PRO A 226 8.20 -9.91 -7.02
N LEU A 227 6.90 -10.15 -6.73
CA LEU A 227 6.09 -9.31 -5.87
C LEU A 227 5.79 -10.02 -4.55
N PHE A 228 6.23 -9.44 -3.43
CA PHE A 228 5.94 -9.97 -2.10
C PHE A 228 5.70 -8.84 -1.10
N ASN A 229 4.61 -8.91 -0.35
CA ASN A 229 4.19 -7.89 0.62
C ASN A 229 4.24 -6.46 0.06
N GLY A 230 3.75 -6.27 -1.17
CA GLY A 230 3.69 -4.96 -1.83
C GLY A 230 5.03 -4.43 -2.35
N TYR A 231 6.08 -5.26 -2.36
CA TYR A 231 7.42 -4.92 -2.85
C TYR A 231 7.82 -5.78 -4.03
N ASN A 232 8.46 -5.15 -5.00
CA ASN A 232 9.17 -5.79 -6.10
C ASN A 232 10.63 -5.97 -5.74
N TYR A 233 11.25 -7.08 -6.20
CA TYR A 233 12.66 -7.40 -5.92
C TYR A 233 13.45 -7.58 -7.21
N ARG A 234 14.70 -7.10 -7.22
CA ARG A 234 15.63 -7.27 -8.36
C ARG A 234 17.04 -7.57 -7.87
N ILE A 235 17.74 -8.46 -8.57
CA ILE A 235 19.19 -8.56 -8.47
C ILE A 235 19.77 -7.53 -9.45
N LEU A 236 20.58 -6.61 -8.96
CA LEU A 236 21.29 -5.65 -9.81
C LEU A 236 22.58 -6.32 -10.31
N ILE A 237 22.74 -6.31 -11.62
CA ILE A 237 23.95 -6.87 -12.27
C ILE A 237 24.97 -5.74 -12.43
N ARG A 238 25.93 -5.68 -11.51
CA ARG A 238 26.95 -4.62 -11.45
C ARG A 238 28.26 -5.13 -12.02
N PRO A 239 28.85 -4.42 -13.03
CA PRO A 239 30.14 -4.81 -13.60
C PRO A 239 31.25 -5.01 -12.56
N SER A 240 31.26 -4.19 -11.50
CA SER A 240 32.23 -4.26 -10.40
C SER A 240 32.17 -5.57 -9.57
N GLU A 241 31.10 -6.34 -9.67
CA GLU A 241 30.93 -7.63 -8.97
C GLU A 241 31.45 -8.81 -9.78
N PHE A 242 31.86 -8.58 -11.05
CA PHE A 242 32.35 -9.62 -11.94
C PHE A 242 33.88 -9.67 -11.98
N VAL A 243 34.40 -10.88 -11.83
CA VAL A 243 35.81 -11.21 -12.02
C VAL A 243 35.90 -12.34 -13.04
N ASN A 244 36.59 -12.14 -14.17
CA ASN A 244 36.70 -13.10 -15.26
C ASN A 244 35.34 -13.67 -15.74
N GLY A 245 34.30 -12.79 -15.86
CA GLY A 245 32.98 -13.18 -16.30
C GLY A 245 32.12 -13.94 -15.28
N LYS A 246 32.57 -14.04 -14.02
CA LYS A 246 31.85 -14.67 -12.92
C LYS A 246 31.55 -13.67 -11.82
N MET A 247 30.31 -13.69 -11.29
CA MET A 247 29.86 -12.79 -10.22
C MET A 247 30.43 -13.27 -8.86
N THR A 248 31.70 -12.96 -8.61
CA THR A 248 32.44 -13.40 -7.41
C THR A 248 32.79 -12.27 -6.46
N GLY A 249 32.71 -11.03 -6.91
CA GLY A 249 33.03 -9.84 -6.09
C GLY A 249 31.99 -9.49 -5.07
N GLY A 250 30.71 -9.83 -5.34
CA GLY A 250 29.58 -9.52 -4.49
C GLY A 250 28.27 -9.74 -5.21
N PHE A 251 27.19 -9.28 -4.59
CA PHE A 251 25.85 -9.20 -5.14
C PHE A 251 25.17 -7.94 -4.60
N THR A 252 24.14 -7.51 -5.27
CA THR A 252 23.27 -6.40 -4.83
C THR A 252 21.82 -6.73 -5.14
N ILE A 253 20.97 -6.68 -4.13
CA ILE A 253 19.53 -6.89 -4.26
C ILE A 253 18.82 -5.59 -3.92
N LEU A 254 17.93 -5.16 -4.79
CA LEU A 254 17.07 -3.99 -4.63
C LEU A 254 15.62 -4.48 -4.38
N ALA A 255 14.99 -3.95 -3.33
CA ALA A 255 13.56 -4.04 -3.08
C ALA A 255 12.95 -2.63 -3.19
N TYR A 256 11.83 -2.50 -3.88
CA TYR A 256 11.14 -1.22 -4.04
C TYR A 256 9.62 -1.40 -4.03
N PRO A 257 8.84 -0.43 -3.51
CA PRO A 257 7.38 -0.56 -3.46
C PRO A 257 6.79 -0.69 -4.86
N ALA A 258 5.80 -1.59 -4.99
CA ALA A 258 5.04 -1.74 -6.23
C ALA A 258 4.25 -0.48 -6.54
N GLU A 259 3.73 0.18 -5.50
CA GLU A 259 3.00 1.44 -5.60
C GLU A 259 3.49 2.39 -4.50
N TYR A 260 4.17 3.47 -4.92
CA TYR A 260 4.69 4.48 -3.99
C TYR A 260 3.59 5.07 -3.11
N ARG A 261 3.83 5.19 -1.79
CA ARG A 261 2.90 5.63 -0.75
C ARG A 261 1.67 4.75 -0.52
N ASN A 262 1.43 3.74 -1.34
CA ASN A 262 0.33 2.79 -1.16
C ASN A 262 0.83 1.45 -0.61
N SER A 263 1.87 0.87 -1.20
CA SER A 263 2.47 -0.38 -0.71
C SER A 263 3.74 -0.14 0.12
N GLY A 264 4.42 0.99 -0.04
CA GLY A 264 5.61 1.40 0.67
C GLY A 264 6.10 2.79 0.25
N ILE A 265 7.05 3.34 0.99
CA ILE A 265 7.73 4.60 0.70
C ILE A 265 9.20 4.32 0.37
N MET A 266 9.90 3.61 1.28
CA MET A 266 11.32 3.37 1.16
C MET A 266 11.64 2.27 0.14
N ALA A 267 12.70 2.46 -0.64
CA ALA A 267 13.39 1.38 -1.33
C ALA A 267 14.52 0.85 -0.44
N PHE A 268 14.82 -0.44 -0.57
CA PHE A 268 15.84 -1.11 0.23
C PHE A 268 16.88 -1.76 -0.66
N ILE A 269 18.16 -1.70 -0.23
CA ILE A 269 19.28 -2.40 -0.89
C ILE A 269 20.03 -3.22 0.13
N VAL A 270 20.43 -4.42 -0.27
CA VAL A 270 21.32 -5.29 0.51
C VAL A 270 22.40 -5.86 -0.39
N GLY A 271 23.61 -5.93 0.13
CA GLY A 271 24.76 -6.55 -0.52
C GLY A 271 25.39 -7.67 0.33
N LYS A 272 26.62 -8.06 -0.02
CA LYS A 272 27.35 -9.14 0.64
C LYS A 272 27.64 -8.89 2.12
N ASP A 273 27.66 -7.64 2.57
CA ASP A 273 27.81 -7.25 3.97
C ASP A 273 26.59 -7.62 4.82
N GLY A 274 25.43 -7.83 4.19
CA GLY A 274 24.17 -8.17 4.84
C GLY A 274 23.50 -6.98 5.52
N VAL A 275 24.03 -5.76 5.37
CA VAL A 275 23.41 -4.55 5.87
C VAL A 275 22.32 -4.11 4.89
N VAL A 276 21.11 -3.93 5.39
CA VAL A 276 20.02 -3.38 4.58
C VAL A 276 20.08 -1.85 4.67
N TYR A 277 20.18 -1.21 3.52
CA TYR A 277 20.14 0.25 3.39
C TYR A 277 18.80 0.66 2.83
N GLN A 278 18.33 1.87 3.18
CA GLN A 278 17.05 2.44 2.75
C GLN A 278 17.23 3.83 2.15
N LYS A 279 16.34 4.16 1.20
CA LYS A 279 16.22 5.50 0.61
C LYS A 279 14.82 5.71 0.07
N ASP A 280 14.25 6.90 0.28
CA ASP A 280 13.06 7.34 -0.45
C ASP A 280 13.47 7.80 -1.85
N LEU A 281 13.02 7.07 -2.88
CA LEU A 281 13.27 7.40 -4.30
C LEU A 281 12.21 8.36 -4.88
N GLY A 282 11.18 8.72 -4.09
CA GLY A 282 10.11 9.64 -4.47
C GLY A 282 9.03 9.03 -5.34
N GLU A 283 8.17 9.89 -5.90
CA GLU A 283 6.97 9.47 -6.66
C GLU A 283 7.27 8.59 -7.88
N LYS A 284 8.46 8.72 -8.46
CA LYS A 284 8.92 7.92 -9.59
C LYS A 284 9.72 6.68 -9.20
N THR A 285 9.54 6.19 -7.96
CA THR A 285 10.30 5.04 -7.43
C THR A 285 10.36 3.87 -8.40
N GLY A 286 9.24 3.49 -9.03
CA GLY A 286 9.19 2.37 -9.96
C GLY A 286 10.06 2.58 -11.22
N GLU A 287 10.08 3.79 -11.78
CA GLU A 287 10.91 4.14 -12.95
C GLU A 287 12.39 4.15 -12.55
N VAL A 288 12.72 4.83 -11.46
CA VAL A 288 14.08 4.93 -10.93
C VAL A 288 14.64 3.54 -10.60
N ALA A 289 13.87 2.72 -9.88
CA ALA A 289 14.28 1.37 -9.51
C ALA A 289 14.49 0.45 -10.72
N LYS A 290 13.65 0.54 -11.75
CA LYS A 290 13.82 -0.23 -13.00
C LYS A 290 15.06 0.18 -13.79
N ALA A 291 15.37 1.48 -13.81
CA ALA A 291 16.55 2.02 -14.49
C ALA A 291 17.86 1.84 -13.70
N MET A 292 17.77 1.55 -12.40
CA MET A 292 18.94 1.43 -11.54
C MET A 292 19.79 0.21 -11.89
N SER A 293 21.03 0.41 -12.27
CA SER A 293 22.03 -0.63 -12.50
C SER A 293 23.13 -0.65 -11.43
N GLU A 294 23.34 0.50 -10.76
CA GLU A 294 24.33 0.69 -9.72
C GLU A 294 23.77 1.50 -8.56
N PHE A 295 24.37 1.40 -7.40
CA PHE A 295 24.11 2.29 -6.28
C PHE A 295 25.39 2.73 -5.61
N ASN A 296 25.37 3.92 -5.02
CA ASN A 296 26.42 4.44 -4.18
C ASN A 296 25.82 4.84 -2.82
N LEU A 297 26.40 4.38 -1.73
CA LEU A 297 25.96 4.75 -0.37
C LEU A 297 25.98 6.27 -0.15
N ALA A 298 26.92 6.97 -0.78
CA ALA A 298 27.00 8.43 -0.69
C ALA A 298 25.80 9.17 -1.30
N ASP A 299 24.98 8.49 -2.11
CA ASP A 299 23.80 9.08 -2.75
C ASP A 299 22.58 9.15 -1.81
N GLY A 300 22.78 9.22 -0.51
CA GLY A 300 21.71 9.39 0.48
C GLY A 300 21.04 8.08 0.94
N TRP A 301 21.69 6.94 0.73
CA TRP A 301 21.29 5.69 1.35
C TRP A 301 21.73 5.68 2.82
N SER A 302 20.87 5.24 3.71
CA SER A 302 21.14 5.10 5.14
C SER A 302 20.80 3.68 5.60
N PRO A 303 21.46 3.14 6.63
CA PRO A 303 21.09 1.85 7.18
C PRO A 303 19.61 1.83 7.58
N ALA A 304 18.88 0.79 7.16
CA ALA A 304 17.53 0.56 7.62
C ALA A 304 17.61 0.12 9.08
N VAL A 305 17.21 1.01 9.99
CA VAL A 305 17.15 0.70 11.42
C VAL A 305 15.86 -0.12 11.62
N PRO A 306 15.91 -1.37 12.08
CA PRO A 306 14.71 -2.04 12.55
C PRO A 306 14.08 -1.16 13.63
N HIS A 307 12.84 -0.74 13.45
CA HIS A 307 12.12 -0.02 14.50
C HIS A 307 11.93 -0.99 15.67
N THR A 308 12.87 -0.98 16.63
CA THR A 308 12.87 -1.84 17.82
C THR A 308 11.77 -1.48 18.83
N GLY A 309 10.92 -0.52 18.51
CA GLY A 309 9.80 -0.12 19.35
C GLY A 309 8.46 -0.61 18.79
N ASN A 310 8.00 -1.79 19.17
CA ASN A 310 6.66 -2.40 19.03
C ASN A 310 6.42 -3.48 17.96
N ALA A 311 7.29 -3.72 17.00
CA ALA A 311 7.05 -4.73 15.96
C ALA A 311 7.07 -6.19 16.49
N LEU A 312 7.72 -6.46 17.61
CA LEU A 312 7.75 -7.78 18.23
C LEU A 312 6.50 -8.14 19.06
N ARG A 313 5.57 -7.22 19.28
CA ARG A 313 4.30 -7.49 19.99
C ARG A 313 3.12 -7.83 19.07
N ALA A 314 3.23 -7.64 17.78
CA ALA A 314 2.16 -7.91 16.82
C ALA A 314 2.25 -9.28 16.14
N GLN A 315 3.26 -10.10 16.46
CA GLN A 315 3.45 -11.44 15.88
C GLN A 315 3.37 -12.59 16.91
N ARG A 316 2.74 -12.35 18.08
CA ARG A 316 2.40 -13.44 19.03
C ARG A 316 0.91 -13.52 19.25
#